data_e16ab8ba06873fa029fdcee2c289303d
#
_entry.id   e16ab8ba06873fa029fdcee2c289303d
#
_cell.length_a   1.000
_cell.length_b   1.000
_cell.length_c   1.000
_cell.angle_alpha   90.00
_cell.angle_beta   90.00
_cell.angle_gamma   90.00
#
_symmetry.space_group_name_H-M   'P 1'
#
loop_
_entity.id
_entity.type
_entity.pdbx_description
1 polymer ?
#
loop_
_entity_poly.entity_id
_entity_poly.type
_entity_poly.pdbx_seq_one_letter_code
_entity_poly.pdbx_strand_id
1 'polypeptide(L)'
;MKVNKIDHICIAVKDLEAARKVWEPILGKGPDDPYVDEAEKIRVARYWLGEVGFELMESTTPDGDVAKFIEKRGEGIMIIGLNVDSTETAVNELKAKGYPFIGRLRPFRNCKFAFVHPKNVNGVLLELIDYPWDEFEKK
;
A
#
# COMPACT_ATOMS: atom_id res chain seq x y z
N MET A 1 -20.61 -1.31 0.41
CA MET A 1 -19.29 -1.70 0.93
C MET A 1 -18.99 -0.96 2.23
N LYS A 2 -18.14 -1.53 3.05
CA LYS A 2 -17.77 -0.93 4.33
C LYS A 2 -16.25 -0.84 4.43
N VAL A 3 -15.75 0.33 4.79
CA VAL A 3 -14.34 0.52 5.10
C VAL A 3 -14.15 0.28 6.59
N ASN A 4 -13.27 -0.65 6.95
CA ASN A 4 -13.02 -1.00 8.34
C ASN A 4 -12.03 -0.05 9.01
N LYS A 5 -11.00 0.36 8.28
CA LYS A 5 -9.93 1.21 8.81
C LYS A 5 -9.02 1.66 7.69
N ILE A 6 -8.15 2.61 7.96
CA ILE A 6 -6.98 2.84 7.11
C ILE A 6 -6.07 1.62 7.33
N ASP A 7 -5.82 0.87 6.27
CA ASP A 7 -4.97 -0.32 6.34
C ASP A 7 -3.51 0.07 6.45
N HIS A 8 -3.06 0.93 5.54
CA HIS A 8 -1.67 1.34 5.50
C HIS A 8 -1.49 2.64 4.72
N ILE A 9 -0.34 3.27 4.97
CA ILE A 9 0.14 4.42 4.22
C ILE A 9 1.52 4.05 3.71
N CYS A 10 1.77 4.23 2.41
CA CYS A 10 3.05 3.89 1.80
C CYS A 10 3.82 5.13 1.39
N ILE A 11 5.07 5.18 1.78
CA ILE A 11 6.02 6.22 1.37
C ILE A 11 7.00 5.61 0.37
N ALA A 12 7.07 6.21 -0.82
CA ALA A 12 8.01 5.81 -1.86
C ALA A 12 9.39 6.35 -1.53
N VAL A 13 10.38 5.47 -1.44
CA VAL A 13 11.76 5.84 -1.13
C VAL A 13 12.71 5.26 -2.15
N LYS A 14 13.82 5.96 -2.40
CA LYS A 14 14.84 5.52 -3.36
C LYS A 14 15.67 4.39 -2.82
N ASP A 15 15.93 4.40 -1.52
CA ASP A 15 16.82 3.44 -0.86
C ASP A 15 16.19 3.08 0.49
N LEU A 16 15.72 1.85 0.60
CA LEU A 16 15.00 1.39 1.80
C LEU A 16 15.88 1.42 3.05
N GLU A 17 17.13 0.98 2.93
CA GLU A 17 18.03 0.95 4.09
C GLU A 17 18.34 2.37 4.59
N ALA A 18 18.57 3.31 3.67
CA ALA A 18 18.78 4.70 4.05
C ALA A 18 17.53 5.31 4.68
N ALA A 19 16.34 5.01 4.12
CA ALA A 19 15.08 5.49 4.66
C ALA A 19 14.83 4.94 6.06
N ARG A 20 15.12 3.67 6.31
CA ARG A 20 14.98 3.06 7.63
C ARG A 20 15.82 3.79 8.68
N LYS A 21 17.03 4.18 8.32
CA LYS A 21 17.92 4.92 9.24
C LYS A 21 17.35 6.29 9.63
N VAL A 22 16.58 6.88 8.74
CA VAL A 22 15.90 8.16 9.02
C VAL A 22 14.66 7.94 9.88
N TRP A 23 13.83 6.96 9.51
CA TRP A 23 12.50 6.80 10.11
C TRP A 23 12.49 6.00 11.41
N GLU A 24 13.33 4.99 11.55
CA GLU A 24 13.26 4.13 12.74
C GLU A 24 13.56 4.88 14.06
N PRO A 25 14.50 5.83 14.10
CA PRO A 25 14.63 6.64 15.31
C PRO A 25 13.39 7.48 15.64
N ILE A 26 12.69 7.96 14.59
CA ILE A 26 11.44 8.74 14.76
C ILE A 26 10.32 7.83 15.27
N LEU A 27 10.20 6.65 14.70
CA LEU A 27 9.14 5.69 15.06
C LEU A 27 9.42 4.98 16.38
N GLY A 28 10.69 4.93 16.79
CA GLY A 28 11.10 4.27 18.02
C GLY A 28 11.08 2.75 17.95
N LYS A 29 11.19 2.19 16.75
CA LYS A 29 11.12 0.73 16.56
C LYS A 29 11.65 0.33 15.20
N GLY A 30 12.00 -0.95 15.06
CA GLY A 30 12.28 -1.56 13.77
C GLY A 30 11.00 -2.06 13.10
N PRO A 31 11.12 -2.63 11.89
CA PRO A 31 9.96 -3.07 11.14
C PRO A 31 9.31 -4.31 11.76
N ASP A 32 7.99 -4.32 11.76
CA ASP A 32 7.20 -5.46 12.25
C ASP A 32 7.01 -6.52 11.16
N ASP A 33 6.99 -6.11 9.89
CA ASP A 33 6.71 -7.02 8.78
C ASP A 33 7.47 -6.56 7.53
N PRO A 34 8.78 -6.86 7.45
CA PRO A 34 9.53 -6.60 6.22
C PRO A 34 9.22 -7.70 5.20
N TYR A 35 9.05 -7.31 3.93
CA TYR A 35 8.79 -8.29 2.89
C TYR A 35 9.20 -7.78 1.51
N VAL A 36 9.29 -8.72 0.55
CA VAL A 36 9.51 -8.43 -0.86
C VAL A 36 8.34 -9.04 -1.63
N ASP A 37 7.72 -8.23 -2.49
CA ASP A 37 6.69 -8.71 -3.41
C ASP A 37 7.25 -8.63 -4.82
N GLU A 38 7.65 -9.79 -5.36
CA GLU A 38 8.30 -9.86 -6.67
C GLU A 38 7.34 -9.46 -7.79
N ALA A 39 6.05 -9.83 -7.67
CA ALA A 39 5.05 -9.51 -8.68
C ALA A 39 4.84 -8.00 -8.80
N GLU A 40 4.87 -7.28 -7.68
CA GLU A 40 4.71 -5.84 -7.64
C GLU A 40 6.04 -5.10 -7.76
N LYS A 41 7.16 -5.81 -7.77
CA LYS A 41 8.52 -5.26 -7.89
C LYS A 41 8.84 -4.28 -6.76
N ILE A 42 8.49 -4.66 -5.53
CA ILE A 42 8.72 -3.82 -4.35
C ILE A 42 9.41 -4.57 -3.23
N ARG A 43 10.16 -3.80 -2.45
CA ARG A 43 10.75 -4.20 -1.18
C ARG A 43 10.19 -3.24 -0.12
N VAL A 44 9.64 -3.81 0.96
CA VAL A 44 8.85 -3.04 1.93
C VAL A 44 9.34 -3.27 3.34
N ALA A 45 9.39 -2.21 4.13
CA ALA A 45 9.46 -2.28 5.58
C ALA A 45 8.15 -1.75 6.13
N ARG A 46 7.38 -2.62 6.81
CA ARG A 46 6.09 -2.24 7.41
C ARG A 46 6.25 -2.10 8.92
N TYR A 47 5.70 -1.03 9.44
CA TYR A 47 5.68 -0.73 10.87
C TYR A 47 4.24 -0.55 11.31
N TRP A 48 3.84 -1.18 12.41
CA TRP A 48 2.52 -0.96 12.97
C TRP A 48 2.53 0.27 13.86
N LEU A 49 1.67 1.24 13.53
CA LEU A 49 1.43 2.43 14.32
C LEU A 49 -0.03 2.38 14.74
N GLY A 50 -0.31 1.81 15.91
CA GLY A 50 -1.67 1.47 16.29
C GLY A 50 -2.22 0.44 15.32
N GLU A 51 -3.33 0.74 14.67
CA GLU A 51 -3.95 -0.17 13.71
C GLU A 51 -3.57 0.11 12.26
N VAL A 52 -2.69 1.06 12.03
CA VAL A 52 -2.29 1.47 10.68
C VAL A 52 -0.90 0.96 10.38
N GLY A 53 -0.74 0.32 9.22
CA GLY A 53 0.57 -0.04 8.70
C GLY A 53 1.23 1.18 8.07
N PHE A 54 2.40 1.54 8.57
CA PHE A 54 3.23 2.57 7.98
C PHE A 54 4.29 1.88 7.17
N GLU A 55 4.38 2.16 5.87
CA GLU A 55 5.26 1.43 4.98
C GLU A 55 6.26 2.32 4.27
N LEU A 56 7.52 1.89 4.28
CA LEU A 56 8.55 2.44 3.41
C LEU A 56 8.70 1.46 2.25
N MET A 57 8.63 1.94 1.03
CA MET A 57 8.58 1.10 -0.16
C MET A 57 9.64 1.51 -1.18
N GLU A 58 10.47 0.56 -1.58
CA GLU A 58 11.49 0.75 -2.61
C GLU A 58 11.19 -0.17 -3.79
N SER A 59 11.41 0.33 -5.02
CA SER A 59 11.31 -0.51 -6.21
C SER A 59 12.48 -1.48 -6.29
N THR A 60 12.22 -2.76 -6.61
CA THR A 60 13.31 -3.73 -6.81
C THR A 60 13.90 -3.64 -8.21
N THR A 61 13.23 -2.94 -9.12
CA THR A 61 13.67 -2.77 -10.52
C THR A 61 13.48 -1.32 -10.96
N PRO A 62 14.25 -0.85 -11.98
CA PRO A 62 14.09 0.52 -12.47
C PRO A 62 12.73 0.82 -13.11
N ASP A 63 12.01 -0.21 -13.55
CA ASP A 63 10.71 -0.06 -14.20
C ASP A 63 9.52 -0.31 -13.28
N GLY A 64 9.76 -0.46 -11.98
CA GLY A 64 8.68 -0.65 -11.02
C GLY A 64 7.86 0.62 -10.81
N ASP A 65 6.64 0.45 -10.29
CA ASP A 65 5.72 1.57 -10.09
C ASP A 65 6.25 2.60 -9.09
N VAL A 66 6.94 2.15 -8.05
CA VAL A 66 7.55 3.07 -7.07
C VAL A 66 8.64 3.91 -7.73
N ALA A 67 9.51 3.28 -8.55
CA ALA A 67 10.55 4.00 -9.26
C ALA A 67 9.95 5.06 -10.20
N LYS A 68 8.88 4.71 -10.91
CA LYS A 68 8.19 5.64 -11.81
C LYS A 68 7.54 6.80 -11.05
N PHE A 69 6.95 6.50 -9.89
CA PHE A 69 6.38 7.56 -9.05
C PHE A 69 7.46 8.56 -8.62
N ILE A 70 8.60 8.04 -8.15
CA ILE A 70 9.70 8.90 -7.68
C ILE A 70 10.25 9.75 -8.82
N GLU A 71 10.37 9.16 -10.02
CA GLU A 71 10.84 9.90 -11.20
C GLU A 71 9.96 11.11 -11.51
N LYS A 72 8.65 10.96 -11.37
CA LYS A 72 7.69 12.03 -11.67
C LYS A 72 7.49 13.01 -10.53
N ARG A 73 7.51 12.55 -9.29
CA ARG A 73 7.08 13.35 -8.13
C ARG A 73 8.10 13.44 -7.01
N GLY A 74 9.20 12.69 -7.08
CA GLY A 74 10.14 12.57 -5.97
C GLY A 74 9.64 11.60 -4.91
N GLU A 75 10.41 11.46 -3.85
CA GLU A 75 10.03 10.64 -2.71
C GLU A 75 8.85 11.27 -1.95
N GLY A 76 8.02 10.45 -1.33
CA GLY A 76 6.90 10.93 -0.54
C GLY A 76 5.77 9.93 -0.45
N ILE A 77 4.64 10.38 0.09
CA ILE A 77 3.46 9.51 0.24
C ILE A 77 2.93 9.15 -1.14
N MET A 78 2.84 7.85 -1.40
CA MET A 78 2.39 7.33 -2.69
C MET A 78 0.99 6.72 -2.59
N ILE A 79 0.73 5.91 -1.57
CA ILE A 79 -0.48 5.09 -1.48
C ILE A 79 -1.15 5.29 -0.13
N ILE A 80 -2.49 5.37 -0.16
CA ILE A 80 -3.32 5.18 1.03
C ILE A 80 -4.15 3.94 0.78
N GLY A 81 -4.03 2.95 1.66
CA GLY A 81 -4.80 1.71 1.58
C GLY A 81 -5.93 1.70 2.59
N LEU A 82 -7.11 1.30 2.14
CA LEU A 82 -8.28 1.13 3.00
C LEU A 82 -8.61 -0.34 3.11
N ASN A 83 -8.83 -0.82 4.33
CA ASN A 83 -9.22 -2.19 4.56
C ASN A 83 -10.73 -2.34 4.38
N VAL A 84 -11.13 -3.33 3.57
CA VAL A 84 -12.52 -3.66 3.31
C VAL A 84 -12.73 -5.15 3.55
N ASP A 85 -13.98 -5.57 3.74
CA ASP A 85 -14.26 -6.99 3.98
C ASP A 85 -14.00 -7.86 2.75
N SER A 86 -14.33 -7.34 1.57
CA SER A 86 -14.10 -8.03 0.30
C SER A 86 -13.72 -7.02 -0.76
N THR A 87 -12.49 -7.10 -1.23
CA THR A 87 -12.01 -6.21 -2.29
C THR A 87 -12.82 -6.41 -3.57
N GLU A 88 -13.11 -7.65 -3.92
CA GLU A 88 -13.89 -7.95 -5.12
C GLU A 88 -15.27 -7.30 -5.08
N THR A 89 -15.97 -7.43 -3.97
CA THR A 89 -17.28 -6.80 -3.79
C THR A 89 -17.18 -5.28 -3.85
N ALA A 90 -16.19 -4.71 -3.19
CA ALA A 90 -15.98 -3.26 -3.19
C ALA A 90 -15.69 -2.73 -4.60
N VAL A 91 -14.85 -3.45 -5.35
CA VAL A 91 -14.53 -3.07 -6.74
C VAL A 91 -15.78 -3.08 -7.60
N ASN A 92 -16.58 -4.15 -7.51
CA ASN A 92 -17.81 -4.26 -8.30
C ASN A 92 -18.80 -3.14 -7.97
N GLU A 93 -18.95 -2.83 -6.70
CA GLU A 93 -19.85 -1.77 -6.23
C GLU A 93 -19.39 -0.40 -6.73
N LEU A 94 -18.10 -0.10 -6.64
CA LEU A 94 -17.57 1.19 -7.08
C LEU A 94 -17.58 1.31 -8.60
N LYS A 95 -17.29 0.23 -9.32
CA LYS A 95 -17.40 0.26 -10.79
C LYS A 95 -18.83 0.55 -11.25
N ALA A 96 -19.81 -0.03 -10.56
CA ALA A 96 -21.22 0.25 -10.86
C ALA A 96 -21.58 1.73 -10.64
N LYS A 97 -20.84 2.40 -9.78
CA LYS A 97 -21.01 3.84 -9.51
C LYS A 97 -20.14 4.72 -10.41
N GLY A 98 -19.40 4.13 -11.34
CA GLY A 98 -18.62 4.88 -12.31
C GLY A 98 -17.17 5.16 -11.91
N TYR A 99 -16.66 4.54 -10.85
CA TYR A 99 -15.25 4.74 -10.45
C TYR A 99 -14.34 3.87 -11.32
N PRO A 100 -13.36 4.45 -12.01
CA PRO A 100 -12.40 3.67 -12.78
C PRO A 100 -11.31 3.10 -11.88
N PHE A 101 -10.83 1.91 -12.24
CA PHE A 101 -9.75 1.24 -11.54
C PHE A 101 -8.52 1.11 -12.44
N ILE A 102 -7.35 0.99 -11.83
CA ILE A 102 -6.12 0.73 -12.56
C ILE A 102 -5.91 -0.78 -12.58
N GLY A 103 -5.98 -1.37 -13.79
CA GLY A 103 -5.78 -2.80 -13.94
C GLY A 103 -6.90 -3.62 -13.30
N ARG A 104 -6.52 -4.71 -12.67
CA ARG A 104 -7.44 -5.72 -12.14
C ARG A 104 -7.15 -6.03 -10.67
N LEU A 105 -7.95 -6.91 -10.08
CA LEU A 105 -7.66 -7.47 -8.77
C LEU A 105 -6.28 -8.14 -8.77
N ARG A 106 -5.50 -7.91 -7.74
CA ARG A 106 -4.15 -8.46 -7.59
C ARG A 106 -4.06 -9.27 -6.30
N PRO A 107 -3.26 -10.33 -6.29
CA PRO A 107 -3.08 -11.13 -5.09
C PRO A 107 -2.02 -10.54 -4.16
N PHE A 108 -2.23 -10.72 -2.86
CA PHE A 108 -1.22 -10.46 -1.84
C PHE A 108 -1.43 -11.48 -0.73
N ARG A 109 -0.46 -12.38 -0.52
CA ARG A 109 -0.59 -13.48 0.44
C ARG A 109 -1.91 -14.22 0.18
N ASN A 110 -2.83 -14.26 1.14
CA ASN A 110 -4.13 -14.94 0.97
C ASN A 110 -5.29 -13.98 0.73
N CYS A 111 -5.00 -12.77 0.30
CA CYS A 111 -6.03 -11.76 0.05
C CYS A 111 -5.88 -11.13 -1.34
N LYS A 112 -6.72 -10.14 -1.62
CA LYS A 112 -6.71 -9.41 -2.87
C LYS A 112 -6.68 -7.91 -2.62
N PHE A 113 -6.14 -7.18 -3.58
CA PHE A 113 -6.16 -5.73 -3.55
C PHE A 113 -6.37 -5.16 -4.95
N ALA A 114 -6.75 -3.89 -5.01
CA ALA A 114 -6.99 -3.17 -6.26
C ALA A 114 -6.79 -1.68 -6.04
N PHE A 115 -6.49 -0.97 -7.13
CA PHE A 115 -6.27 0.48 -7.07
C PHE A 115 -7.37 1.24 -7.81
N VAL A 116 -7.97 2.20 -7.12
CA VAL A 116 -8.88 3.18 -7.74
C VAL A 116 -8.04 4.21 -8.48
N HIS A 117 -8.47 4.60 -9.68
CA HIS A 117 -7.73 5.59 -10.46
C HIS A 117 -7.71 6.94 -9.73
N PRO A 118 -6.54 7.60 -9.59
CA PRO A 118 -6.42 8.83 -8.80
C PRO A 118 -7.30 9.99 -9.27
N LYS A 119 -7.64 10.06 -10.56
CA LYS A 119 -8.39 11.21 -11.08
C LYS A 119 -9.75 11.42 -10.42
N ASN A 120 -10.35 10.36 -9.90
CA ASN A 120 -11.67 10.45 -9.27
C ASN A 120 -11.61 10.56 -7.75
N VAL A 121 -10.42 10.51 -7.16
CA VAL A 121 -10.22 10.58 -5.72
C VAL A 121 -9.13 11.59 -5.36
N ASN A 122 -9.18 12.74 -6.02
CA ASN A 122 -8.36 13.91 -5.68
C ASN A 122 -6.85 13.67 -5.80
N GLY A 123 -6.44 12.83 -6.77
CA GLY A 123 -5.03 12.58 -7.03
C GLY A 123 -4.38 11.55 -6.11
N VAL A 124 -5.14 10.92 -5.23
CA VAL A 124 -4.63 9.89 -4.33
C VAL A 124 -4.60 8.55 -5.05
N LEU A 125 -3.49 7.81 -4.95
CA LEU A 125 -3.47 6.42 -5.36
C LEU A 125 -4.10 5.60 -4.24
N LEU A 126 -5.38 5.30 -4.39
CA LEU A 126 -6.18 4.65 -3.36
C LEU A 126 -6.20 3.15 -3.57
N GLU A 127 -5.75 2.40 -2.57
CA GLU A 127 -5.77 0.94 -2.58
C GLU A 127 -6.92 0.43 -1.71
N LEU A 128 -7.61 -0.61 -2.20
CA LEU A 128 -8.56 -1.37 -1.40
C LEU A 128 -7.94 -2.75 -1.17
N ILE A 129 -7.98 -3.23 0.06
CA ILE A 129 -7.35 -4.49 0.42
C ILE A 129 -8.18 -5.19 1.51
N ASP A 130 -8.25 -6.53 1.46
CA ASP A 130 -9.04 -7.30 2.41
C ASP A 130 -8.21 -8.27 3.25
N TYR A 131 -6.93 -7.98 3.48
CA TYR A 131 -6.09 -8.82 4.33
C TYR A 131 -6.56 -8.75 5.78
N PRO A 132 -6.77 -9.90 6.43
CA PRO A 132 -7.26 -9.90 7.83
C PRO A 132 -6.10 -9.79 8.83
N TRP A 133 -5.48 -8.62 8.91
CA TRP A 133 -4.30 -8.37 9.74
C TRP A 133 -4.47 -8.75 11.21
N ASP A 134 -5.65 -8.47 11.77
CA ASP A 134 -5.90 -8.70 13.19
C ASP A 134 -5.84 -10.19 13.55
N GLU A 135 -6.18 -11.05 12.59
CA GLU A 135 -6.16 -12.49 12.82
C GLU A 135 -4.76 -13.10 12.69
N PHE A 136 -3.94 -12.57 11.78
CA PHE A 136 -2.70 -13.26 11.38
C PHE A 136 -1.42 -12.52 11.78
N GLU A 137 -1.43 -11.20 11.77
CA GLU A 137 -0.20 -10.42 11.85
C GLU A 137 -0.09 -9.57 13.11
N LYS A 138 -1.19 -9.03 13.56
CA LYS A 138 -1.19 -8.05 14.63
C LYS A 138 -1.66 -8.66 15.94
N LYS A 139 -0.76 -9.27 16.64
CA LYS A 139 -1.06 -9.94 17.89
C LYS A 139 -0.39 -9.28 19.07
#